data_5e3fef3036fc7456013ec9a1910d3f74
#
_entry.id   5e3fef3036fc7456013ec9a1910d3f74
#
_cell.length_a   1.000
_cell.length_b   1.000
_cell.length_c   1.000
_cell.angle_alpha   90.00
_cell.angle_beta   90.00
_cell.angle_gamma   90.00
#
_symmetry.space_group_name_H-M   'P 1'
#
loop_
_entity.id
_entity.type
_entity.pdbx_description
1 polymer ?
#
loop_
_entity_poly.entity_id
_entity_poly.type
_entity_poly.pdbx_seq_one_letter_code
_entity_poly.pdbx_strand_id
1 'polypeptide(L)'
;MTGPLSDAPHIPVLLDEVLDALAIAPGETHVDGTFGAGGYTRAMLGRGAKVIAFDRDPDAIANGQALVAVESGLTLVHREFSGLDQALDARVDGVVLDIGVSSMQLDQAERGFSFQGDGPLDMRMAQAGESAADFLNTADEAAIADVLYHYGEEPRSRRVAQAIVAARPLTRTGELAAVVRRALGYRLHDKKDPATRTFQAIRIHVNRELDELADGLAAAERALKPGGRLAIVTFHSLEDRMVKRFFRERAGQMPGGSRHLPEQAAARAPSFARVGKAVRAGEVELARNPRARSATLRFATRTESPAWSAGKGRAPGGELSQELGV
;
A
#
# COMPACT_ATOMS: atom_id res chain seq x y z
N MET A 1 15.34 -13.75 28.36
CA MET A 1 16.34 -12.70 28.03
C MET A 1 15.85 -12.02 26.79
N THR A 2 15.16 -10.92 26.95
CA THR A 2 14.69 -10.03 25.87
C THR A 2 15.89 -9.25 25.38
N GLY A 3 16.34 -9.50 24.15
CA GLY A 3 17.36 -8.70 23.48
C GLY A 3 16.86 -7.26 23.29
N PRO A 4 17.76 -6.26 23.23
CA PRO A 4 17.37 -4.88 23.08
C PRO A 4 16.69 -4.68 21.72
N LEU A 5 15.44 -4.18 21.74
CA LEU A 5 14.80 -3.57 20.58
C LEU A 5 15.74 -2.47 20.09
N SER A 6 16.15 -2.50 18.84
CA SER A 6 17.01 -1.48 18.25
C SER A 6 16.28 -0.14 18.31
N ASP A 7 16.78 0.75 19.12
CA ASP A 7 16.29 2.12 19.36
C ASP A 7 16.62 3.07 18.18
N ALA A 8 16.90 2.56 17.00
CA ALA A 8 17.11 3.37 15.82
C ALA A 8 15.75 3.91 15.35
N PRO A 9 15.53 5.24 15.32
CA PRO A 9 14.28 5.81 14.85
C PRO A 9 14.02 5.32 13.43
N HIS A 10 12.82 4.80 13.21
CA HIS A 10 12.39 4.29 11.91
C HIS A 10 12.41 5.43 10.89
N ILE A 11 13.35 5.41 9.96
CA ILE A 11 13.47 6.44 8.91
C ILE A 11 12.44 6.10 7.82
N PRO A 12 11.46 6.98 7.54
CA PRO A 12 10.52 6.78 6.45
C PRO A 12 11.26 6.69 5.10
N VAL A 13 10.75 5.86 4.23
CA VAL A 13 11.32 5.66 2.89
C VAL A 13 11.08 6.90 2.03
N LEU A 14 12.10 7.37 1.29
CA LEU A 14 12.01 8.54 0.40
C LEU A 14 11.47 9.80 1.10
N LEU A 15 11.81 10.00 2.38
CA LEU A 15 11.24 11.07 3.20
C LEU A 15 11.45 12.44 2.57
N ASP A 16 12.67 12.77 2.19
CA ASP A 16 13.00 14.10 1.64
C ASP A 16 12.27 14.32 0.31
N GLU A 17 12.24 13.32 -0.55
CA GLU A 17 11.56 13.36 -1.85
C GLU A 17 10.04 13.49 -1.71
N VAL A 18 9.43 12.88 -0.69
CA VAL A 18 8.01 13.03 -0.37
C VAL A 18 7.72 14.44 0.12
N LEU A 19 8.54 14.97 1.04
CA LEU A 19 8.37 16.33 1.55
C LEU A 19 8.56 17.39 0.45
N ASP A 20 9.48 17.17 -0.48
CA ASP A 20 9.69 18.03 -1.65
C ASP A 20 8.51 17.96 -2.62
N ALA A 21 7.96 16.75 -2.85
CA ALA A 21 6.77 16.58 -3.68
C ALA A 21 5.52 17.23 -3.07
N LEU A 22 5.38 17.19 -1.74
CA LEU A 22 4.29 17.86 -1.01
C LEU A 22 4.48 19.37 -0.92
N ALA A 23 5.72 19.90 -1.02
CA ALA A 23 6.05 21.32 -0.99
C ALA A 23 5.29 22.08 0.10
N ILE A 24 5.36 21.59 1.34
CA ILE A 24 4.56 22.02 2.48
C ILE A 24 4.85 23.49 2.84
N ALA A 25 3.79 24.30 2.94
CA ALA A 25 3.85 25.62 3.51
C ALA A 25 3.28 25.63 4.95
N PRO A 26 3.83 26.44 5.87
CA PRO A 26 3.31 26.54 7.23
C PRO A 26 1.82 26.90 7.26
N GLY A 27 1.04 26.20 8.09
CA GLY A 27 -0.40 26.39 8.24
C GLY A 27 -1.25 25.58 7.25
N GLU A 28 -0.68 24.94 6.23
CA GLU A 28 -1.40 23.99 5.36
C GLU A 28 -1.89 22.78 6.16
N THR A 29 -2.94 22.13 5.67
CA THR A 29 -3.47 20.88 6.22
C THR A 29 -3.12 19.75 5.28
N HIS A 30 -2.40 18.74 5.81
CA HIS A 30 -2.00 17.56 5.06
C HIS A 30 -2.59 16.29 5.66
N VAL A 31 -2.79 15.28 4.82
CA VAL A 31 -3.19 13.94 5.24
C VAL A 31 -2.00 12.98 5.11
N ASP A 32 -1.75 12.22 6.17
CA ASP A 32 -0.95 11.00 6.15
C ASP A 32 -1.93 9.82 6.19
N GLY A 33 -2.14 9.15 5.05
CA GLY A 33 -3.12 8.06 4.97
C GLY A 33 -2.60 6.73 5.56
N THR A 34 -1.33 6.68 5.98
CA THR A 34 -0.62 5.47 6.41
C THR A 34 0.33 5.80 7.55
N PHE A 35 -0.23 6.16 8.70
CA PHE A 35 0.51 6.70 9.85
C PHE A 35 1.68 5.82 10.29
N GLY A 36 1.46 4.48 10.43
CA GLY A 36 2.48 3.53 10.86
C GLY A 36 3.18 3.93 12.16
N ALA A 37 4.48 4.23 12.07
CA ALA A 37 5.27 4.76 13.19
C ALA A 37 5.27 6.31 13.26
N GLY A 38 4.53 7.00 12.41
CA GLY A 38 4.39 8.46 12.39
C GLY A 38 5.58 9.21 11.79
N GLY A 39 6.34 8.58 10.93
CA GLY A 39 7.54 9.17 10.36
C GLY A 39 7.25 10.37 9.44
N TYR A 40 6.38 10.20 8.44
CA TYR A 40 5.94 11.31 7.58
C TYR A 40 5.16 12.35 8.38
N THR A 41 4.26 11.91 9.26
CA THR A 41 3.49 12.79 10.14
C THR A 41 4.40 13.75 10.92
N ARG A 42 5.45 13.24 11.62
CA ARG A 42 6.40 14.10 12.36
C ARG A 42 7.13 15.07 11.46
N ALA A 43 7.53 14.63 10.28
CA ALA A 43 8.26 15.47 9.33
C ALA A 43 7.37 16.59 8.75
N MET A 44 6.10 16.31 8.48
CA MET A 44 5.13 17.31 8.03
C MET A 44 4.80 18.34 9.14
N LEU A 45 4.60 17.88 10.39
CA LEU A 45 4.42 18.74 11.55
C LEU A 45 5.64 19.66 11.74
N GLY A 46 6.85 19.12 11.60
CA GLY A 46 8.10 19.88 11.64
C GLY A 46 8.24 20.97 10.57
N ARG A 47 7.47 20.85 9.45
CA ARG A 47 7.35 21.89 8.42
C ARG A 47 6.23 22.90 8.72
N GLY A 48 5.56 22.78 9.86
CA GLY A 48 4.48 23.68 10.28
C GLY A 48 3.10 23.35 9.69
N ALA A 49 2.93 22.14 9.15
CA ALA A 49 1.62 21.67 8.70
C ALA A 49 0.74 21.28 9.89
N LYS A 50 -0.59 21.29 9.67
CA LYS A 50 -1.54 20.50 10.44
C LYS A 50 -1.67 19.14 9.74
N VAL A 51 -1.67 18.06 10.51
CA VAL A 51 -1.70 16.70 9.95
C VAL A 51 -2.91 15.93 10.46
N ILE A 52 -3.67 15.34 9.54
CA ILE A 52 -4.70 14.37 9.83
C ILE A 52 -4.15 13.03 9.37
N ALA A 53 -3.82 12.16 10.33
CA ALA A 53 -3.17 10.88 10.06
C ALA A 53 -4.16 9.73 10.22
N PHE A 54 -4.11 8.77 9.30
CA PHE A 54 -4.98 7.60 9.27
C PHE A 54 -4.14 6.33 9.42
N ASP A 55 -4.67 5.36 10.14
CA ASP A 55 -4.20 3.99 10.08
C ASP A 55 -5.33 3.02 10.38
N ARG A 56 -5.29 1.85 9.74
CA ARG A 56 -6.21 0.73 9.98
C ARG A 56 -5.72 -0.19 11.10
N ASP A 57 -4.41 -0.14 11.43
CA ASP A 57 -3.80 -0.97 12.45
C ASP A 57 -4.03 -0.38 13.84
N PRO A 58 -4.75 -1.08 14.73
CA PRO A 58 -4.98 -0.59 16.10
C PRO A 58 -3.68 -0.37 16.89
N ASP A 59 -2.61 -1.13 16.61
CA ASP A 59 -1.33 -0.95 17.29
C ASP A 59 -0.65 0.35 16.86
N ALA A 60 -0.74 0.72 15.58
CA ALA A 60 -0.23 2.00 15.10
C ALA A 60 -0.98 3.17 15.75
N ILE A 61 -2.30 3.07 15.87
CA ILE A 61 -3.15 4.07 16.55
C ILE A 61 -2.79 4.18 18.03
N ALA A 62 -2.66 3.05 18.73
CA ALA A 62 -2.30 3.06 20.16
C ALA A 62 -0.92 3.69 20.40
N ASN A 63 0.08 3.32 19.60
CA ASN A 63 1.43 3.86 19.67
C ASN A 63 1.48 5.36 19.31
N GLY A 64 0.59 5.83 18.44
CA GLY A 64 0.51 7.21 18.02
C GLY A 64 -0.06 8.17 19.07
N GLN A 65 -0.77 7.68 20.11
CA GLN A 65 -1.41 8.54 21.12
C GLN A 65 -0.42 9.40 21.89
N ALA A 66 0.80 8.93 22.12
CA ALA A 66 1.84 9.71 22.76
C ALA A 66 2.24 10.93 21.91
N LEU A 67 2.23 10.81 20.58
CA LEU A 67 2.49 11.93 19.67
C LEU A 67 1.32 12.92 19.67
N VAL A 68 0.08 12.43 19.65
CA VAL A 68 -1.13 13.30 19.73
C VAL A 68 -1.13 14.15 21.00
N ALA A 69 -0.65 13.60 22.11
CA ALA A 69 -0.62 14.32 23.41
C ALA A 69 0.33 15.53 23.41
N VAL A 70 1.35 15.54 22.55
CA VAL A 70 2.36 16.61 22.51
C VAL A 70 2.27 17.51 21.27
N GLU A 71 1.62 17.03 20.20
CA GLU A 71 1.52 17.72 18.91
C GLU A 71 0.08 18.23 18.67
N SER A 72 -0.20 19.45 19.03
CA SER A 72 -1.54 20.06 18.86
C SER A 72 -2.00 20.16 17.39
N GLY A 73 -1.08 20.08 16.44
CA GLY A 73 -1.35 20.06 15.00
C GLY A 73 -1.72 18.68 14.45
N LEU A 74 -1.74 17.62 15.27
CA LEU A 74 -2.02 16.25 14.85
C LEU A 74 -3.42 15.80 15.27
N THR A 75 -4.16 15.27 14.29
CA THR A 75 -5.37 14.46 14.52
C THR A 75 -5.10 13.04 14.02
N LEU A 76 -5.27 12.01 14.87
CA LEU A 76 -5.07 10.62 14.52
C LEU A 76 -6.44 9.92 14.41
N VAL A 77 -6.69 9.24 13.29
CA VAL A 77 -7.97 8.63 12.93
C VAL A 77 -7.79 7.13 12.70
N HIS A 78 -8.46 6.29 13.49
CA HIS A 78 -8.49 4.84 13.28
C HIS A 78 -9.46 4.49 12.15
N ARG A 79 -8.96 4.50 10.91
CA ARG A 79 -9.74 4.20 9.70
C ARG A 79 -8.82 3.86 8.54
N GLU A 80 -9.32 3.09 7.59
CA GLU A 80 -8.70 2.87 6.28
C GLU A 80 -8.66 4.17 5.46
N PHE A 81 -7.58 4.37 4.71
CA PHE A 81 -7.38 5.60 3.92
C PHE A 81 -8.34 5.70 2.71
N SER A 82 -8.96 4.60 2.28
CA SER A 82 -10.03 4.61 1.26
C SER A 82 -11.21 5.49 1.64
N GLY A 83 -11.44 5.67 2.94
CA GLY A 83 -12.50 6.52 3.48
C GLY A 83 -12.03 7.92 3.93
N LEU A 84 -10.83 8.37 3.58
CA LEU A 84 -10.25 9.61 4.08
C LEU A 84 -11.10 10.84 3.76
N ASP A 85 -11.67 10.95 2.56
CA ASP A 85 -12.49 12.09 2.15
C ASP A 85 -13.80 12.21 2.93
N GLN A 86 -14.31 11.11 3.50
CA GLN A 86 -15.51 11.10 4.33
C GLN A 86 -15.26 11.51 5.78
N ALA A 87 -13.99 11.48 6.21
CA ALA A 87 -13.56 11.81 7.56
C ALA A 87 -12.99 13.23 7.68
N LEU A 88 -12.95 13.98 6.58
CA LEU A 88 -12.42 15.34 6.54
C LEU A 88 -13.57 16.36 6.50
N ASP A 89 -13.49 17.36 7.37
CA ASP A 89 -14.46 18.47 7.39
C ASP A 89 -14.26 19.44 6.20
N ALA A 90 -13.06 19.48 5.62
CA ALA A 90 -12.70 20.35 4.52
C ALA A 90 -11.63 19.70 3.64
N ARG A 91 -11.50 20.19 2.39
CA ARG A 91 -10.42 19.78 1.49
C ARG A 91 -9.05 20.19 2.04
N VAL A 92 -8.03 19.39 1.71
CA VAL A 92 -6.66 19.50 2.22
C VAL A 92 -5.67 19.93 1.14
N ASP A 93 -4.49 20.37 1.57
CA ASP A 93 -3.44 20.90 0.72
C ASP A 93 -2.51 19.80 0.18
N GLY A 94 -2.42 18.67 0.88
CA GLY A 94 -1.65 17.52 0.42
C GLY A 94 -2.10 16.21 1.04
N VAL A 95 -1.80 15.10 0.35
CA VAL A 95 -2.04 13.73 0.81
C VAL A 95 -0.79 12.91 0.51
N VAL A 96 -0.29 12.18 1.51
CA VAL A 96 0.73 11.14 1.34
C VAL A 96 0.13 9.78 1.66
N LEU A 97 0.47 8.78 0.83
CA LEU A 97 0.16 7.37 1.05
C LEU A 97 1.46 6.57 0.90
N ASP A 98 1.88 5.90 1.98
CA ASP A 98 3.01 4.96 1.98
C ASP A 98 2.45 3.54 2.00
N ILE A 99 2.33 2.95 0.80
CA ILE A 99 1.56 1.73 0.60
C ILE A 99 2.36 0.50 1.03
N GLY A 100 1.68 -0.47 1.62
CA GLY A 100 2.27 -1.74 2.03
C GLY A 100 2.27 -1.96 3.53
N VAL A 101 3.21 -2.77 4.02
CA VAL A 101 3.34 -3.13 5.43
C VAL A 101 4.30 -2.21 6.16
N SER A 102 3.95 -1.85 7.37
CA SER A 102 4.87 -1.13 8.26
C SER A 102 6.03 -2.04 8.69
N SER A 103 7.15 -1.43 9.04
CA SER A 103 8.27 -2.22 9.57
C SER A 103 7.92 -2.87 10.90
N MET A 104 7.08 -2.25 11.73
CA MET A 104 6.59 -2.88 12.97
C MET A 104 5.87 -4.20 12.67
N GLN A 105 4.99 -4.24 11.66
CA GLN A 105 4.30 -5.46 11.25
C GLN A 105 5.26 -6.54 10.74
N LEU A 106 6.33 -6.17 10.03
CA LEU A 106 7.34 -7.12 9.52
C LEU A 106 8.25 -7.65 10.63
N ASP A 107 8.57 -6.83 11.62
CA ASP A 107 9.53 -7.16 12.68
C ASP A 107 8.87 -7.96 13.84
N GLN A 108 7.55 -7.92 13.95
CA GLN A 108 6.76 -8.65 14.92
C GLN A 108 6.33 -10.01 14.35
N ALA A 109 7.01 -11.10 14.76
CA ALA A 109 6.73 -12.45 14.26
C ALA A 109 5.27 -12.88 14.54
N GLU A 110 4.69 -12.42 15.64
CA GLU A 110 3.30 -12.67 16.05
C GLU A 110 2.25 -12.10 15.10
N ARG A 111 2.61 -11.13 14.25
CA ARG A 111 1.72 -10.55 13.23
C ARG A 111 1.69 -11.39 11.94
N GLY A 112 2.62 -12.31 11.74
CA GLY A 112 2.62 -13.28 10.64
C GLY A 112 2.98 -12.73 9.25
N PHE A 113 3.44 -11.49 9.11
CA PHE A 113 3.78 -10.88 7.81
C PHE A 113 5.10 -11.38 7.21
N SER A 114 5.98 -11.94 8.04
CA SER A 114 7.31 -12.38 7.64
C SER A 114 7.53 -13.87 7.96
N PHE A 115 8.33 -14.54 7.14
CA PHE A 115 8.81 -15.90 7.40
C PHE A 115 10.27 -15.93 7.88
N GLN A 116 10.85 -14.78 8.20
CA GLN A 116 12.17 -14.70 8.82
C GLN A 116 12.10 -15.07 10.30
N GLY A 117 11.00 -14.72 10.96
CA GLY A 117 10.62 -15.22 12.27
C GLY A 117 9.40 -16.13 12.16
N ASP A 118 9.40 -17.26 12.86
CA ASP A 118 8.24 -18.16 12.86
C ASP A 118 7.16 -17.65 13.81
N GLY A 119 5.98 -17.35 13.30
CA GLY A 119 4.83 -16.83 14.02
C GLY A 119 3.50 -17.42 13.53
N PRO A 120 2.36 -17.03 14.13
CA PRO A 120 1.04 -17.37 13.63
C PRO A 120 0.87 -16.92 12.19
N LEU A 121 0.15 -17.68 11.38
CA LEU A 121 -0.14 -17.35 10.00
C LEU A 121 -1.35 -16.40 9.92
N ASP A 122 -1.18 -15.16 10.41
CA ASP A 122 -2.26 -14.18 10.56
C ASP A 122 -2.34 -13.20 9.37
N MET A 123 -1.37 -12.32 9.20
CA MET A 123 -1.22 -11.30 8.15
C MET A 123 -2.32 -10.21 8.12
N ARG A 124 -3.20 -10.09 9.11
CA ARG A 124 -4.23 -9.04 9.16
C ARG A 124 -3.66 -7.72 9.67
N MET A 125 -3.71 -6.67 8.87
CA MET A 125 -3.31 -5.32 9.29
C MET A 125 -4.28 -4.76 10.35
N ALA A 126 -5.58 -4.87 10.10
CA ALA A 126 -6.64 -4.39 11.00
C ALA A 126 -6.93 -5.33 12.19
N GLN A 127 -6.24 -6.46 12.29
CA GLN A 127 -6.45 -7.50 13.32
C GLN A 127 -7.90 -8.02 13.40
N ALA A 128 -8.65 -7.86 12.33
CA ALA A 128 -10.05 -8.29 12.21
C ALA A 128 -10.30 -8.96 10.84
N GLY A 129 -11.34 -9.76 10.74
CA GLY A 129 -11.71 -10.48 9.52
C GLY A 129 -10.94 -11.80 9.35
N GLU A 130 -10.89 -12.31 8.12
CA GLU A 130 -10.26 -13.56 7.73
C GLU A 130 -8.73 -13.45 7.81
N SER A 131 -8.09 -14.40 8.49
CA SER A 131 -6.63 -14.49 8.56
C SER A 131 -6.05 -15.24 7.36
N ALA A 132 -4.73 -15.17 7.19
CA ALA A 132 -4.03 -15.99 6.19
C ALA A 132 -4.21 -17.49 6.44
N ALA A 133 -4.24 -17.92 7.70
CA ALA A 133 -4.52 -19.31 8.06
C ALA A 133 -5.95 -19.71 7.68
N ASP A 134 -6.95 -18.86 7.97
CA ASP A 134 -8.33 -19.15 7.60
C ASP A 134 -8.47 -19.32 6.09
N PHE A 135 -7.98 -18.36 5.30
CA PHE A 135 -8.00 -18.43 3.84
C PHE A 135 -7.31 -19.70 3.32
N LEU A 136 -6.07 -19.95 3.73
CA LEU A 136 -5.30 -21.08 3.20
C LEU A 136 -5.86 -22.45 3.60
N ASN A 137 -6.54 -22.54 4.76
CA ASN A 137 -7.11 -23.81 5.22
C ASN A 137 -8.51 -24.08 4.69
N THR A 138 -9.24 -23.07 4.21
CA THR A 138 -10.65 -23.23 3.78
C THR A 138 -10.87 -23.03 2.28
N ALA A 139 -10.11 -22.14 1.63
CA ALA A 139 -10.30 -21.80 0.23
C ALA A 139 -10.01 -23.00 -0.71
N ASP A 140 -10.68 -23.03 -1.85
CA ASP A 140 -10.41 -24.01 -2.91
C ASP A 140 -9.01 -23.83 -3.52
N GLU A 141 -8.44 -24.93 -4.03
CA GLU A 141 -7.12 -24.92 -4.69
C GLU A 141 -7.06 -23.89 -5.82
N ALA A 142 -8.13 -23.76 -6.61
CA ALA A 142 -8.23 -22.81 -7.70
C ALA A 142 -8.16 -21.36 -7.19
N ALA A 143 -8.89 -21.03 -6.13
CA ALA A 143 -8.87 -19.69 -5.51
C ALA A 143 -7.48 -19.34 -4.98
N ILE A 144 -6.80 -20.27 -4.31
CA ILE A 144 -5.41 -20.07 -3.85
C ILE A 144 -4.48 -19.86 -5.06
N ALA A 145 -4.61 -20.67 -6.11
CA ALA A 145 -3.78 -20.54 -7.31
C ALA A 145 -3.96 -19.18 -7.99
N ASP A 146 -5.20 -18.69 -8.07
CA ASP A 146 -5.52 -17.38 -8.65
C ASP A 146 -4.92 -16.23 -7.83
N VAL A 147 -5.03 -16.27 -6.50
CA VAL A 147 -4.40 -15.30 -5.60
C VAL A 147 -2.88 -15.28 -5.80
N LEU A 148 -2.23 -16.44 -5.83
CA LEU A 148 -0.79 -16.56 -6.04
C LEU A 148 -0.35 -16.06 -7.42
N TYR A 149 -1.16 -16.29 -8.46
CA TYR A 149 -0.88 -15.83 -9.81
C TYR A 149 -1.04 -14.32 -9.95
N HIS A 150 -2.19 -13.78 -9.56
CA HIS A 150 -2.51 -12.37 -9.78
C HIS A 150 -1.78 -11.43 -8.83
N TYR A 151 -1.62 -11.80 -7.56
CA TYR A 151 -1.01 -10.92 -6.54
C TYR A 151 0.45 -11.24 -6.24
N GLY A 152 0.89 -12.48 -6.49
CA GLY A 152 2.27 -12.89 -6.33
C GLY A 152 3.09 -12.87 -7.62
N GLU A 153 2.42 -12.74 -8.77
CA GLU A 153 3.05 -12.92 -10.10
C GLU A 153 3.84 -14.27 -10.15
N GLU A 154 3.28 -15.34 -9.52
CA GLU A 154 3.91 -16.65 -9.44
C GLU A 154 3.47 -17.56 -10.62
N PRO A 155 4.34 -17.82 -11.61
CA PRO A 155 3.96 -18.57 -12.79
C PRO A 155 3.64 -20.06 -12.50
N ARG A 156 4.11 -20.58 -11.36
CA ARG A 156 3.85 -21.95 -10.89
C ARG A 156 2.78 -21.99 -9.79
N SER A 157 1.86 -21.02 -9.78
CA SER A 157 0.84 -20.83 -8.74
C SER A 157 0.02 -22.09 -8.46
N ARG A 158 -0.43 -22.84 -9.50
CA ARG A 158 -1.17 -24.09 -9.33
C ARG A 158 -0.39 -25.15 -8.56
N ARG A 159 0.91 -25.28 -8.84
CA ARG A 159 1.77 -26.23 -8.13
C ARG A 159 1.92 -25.88 -6.66
N VAL A 160 2.05 -24.58 -6.37
CA VAL A 160 2.13 -24.08 -4.98
C VAL A 160 0.80 -24.29 -4.27
N ALA A 161 -0.34 -23.94 -4.90
CA ALA A 161 -1.68 -24.14 -4.34
C ALA A 161 -1.95 -25.61 -4.00
N GLN A 162 -1.65 -26.53 -4.92
CA GLN A 162 -1.77 -27.97 -4.68
C GLN A 162 -0.94 -28.43 -3.47
N ALA A 163 0.30 -27.93 -3.34
CA ALA A 163 1.15 -28.26 -2.21
C ALA A 163 0.62 -27.69 -0.88
N ILE A 164 0.04 -26.49 -0.90
CA ILE A 164 -0.62 -25.88 0.26
C ILE A 164 -1.81 -26.72 0.70
N VAL A 165 -2.71 -27.06 -0.22
CA VAL A 165 -3.91 -27.87 0.09
C VAL A 165 -3.51 -29.24 0.65
N ALA A 166 -2.50 -29.88 0.08
CA ALA A 166 -2.00 -31.18 0.56
C ALA A 166 -1.33 -31.13 1.94
N ALA A 167 -0.88 -29.94 2.37
CA ALA A 167 -0.17 -29.75 3.64
C ALA A 167 -1.06 -29.21 4.77
N ARG A 168 -2.36 -29.03 4.54
CA ARG A 168 -3.30 -28.53 5.55
C ARG A 168 -3.41 -29.46 6.76
N PRO A 169 -3.62 -28.93 7.98
CA PRO A 169 -3.77 -27.51 8.30
C PRO A 169 -2.43 -26.80 8.43
N LEU A 170 -2.39 -25.52 7.98
CA LEU A 170 -1.26 -24.62 8.13
C LEU A 170 -1.61 -23.53 9.17
N THR A 171 -0.77 -23.37 10.16
CA THR A 171 -1.02 -22.44 11.29
C THR A 171 0.13 -21.45 11.52
N ARG A 172 1.31 -21.74 10.94
CA ARG A 172 2.52 -20.95 11.17
C ARG A 172 3.20 -20.53 9.87
N THR A 173 3.88 -19.40 9.94
CA THR A 173 4.60 -18.82 8.79
C THR A 173 5.71 -19.74 8.30
N GLY A 174 6.43 -20.40 9.20
CA GLY A 174 7.49 -21.35 8.86
C GLY A 174 6.97 -22.58 8.11
N GLU A 175 5.78 -23.09 8.45
CA GLU A 175 5.13 -24.21 7.76
C GLU A 175 4.83 -23.85 6.31
N LEU A 176 4.18 -22.69 6.08
CA LEU A 176 3.88 -22.20 4.74
C LEU A 176 5.17 -22.01 3.93
N ALA A 177 6.17 -21.35 4.48
CA ALA A 177 7.44 -21.14 3.79
C ALA A 177 8.12 -22.45 3.40
N ALA A 178 8.10 -23.46 4.27
CA ALA A 178 8.66 -24.79 4.00
C ALA A 178 7.91 -25.52 2.86
N VAL A 179 6.57 -25.43 2.84
CA VAL A 179 5.73 -26.01 1.78
C VAL A 179 6.06 -25.37 0.43
N VAL A 180 6.11 -24.05 0.36
CA VAL A 180 6.41 -23.30 -0.87
C VAL A 180 7.82 -23.61 -1.39
N ARG A 181 8.83 -23.58 -0.52
CA ARG A 181 10.22 -23.89 -0.86
C ARG A 181 10.35 -25.30 -1.44
N ARG A 182 9.68 -26.28 -0.83
CA ARG A 182 9.65 -27.66 -1.32
C ARG A 182 8.95 -27.76 -2.68
N ALA A 183 7.80 -27.11 -2.84
CA ALA A 183 7.04 -27.13 -4.07
C ALA A 183 7.82 -26.52 -5.26
N LEU A 184 8.59 -25.47 -5.01
CA LEU A 184 9.32 -24.73 -6.04
C LEU A 184 10.77 -25.20 -6.23
N GLY A 185 11.27 -26.09 -5.37
CA GLY A 185 12.64 -26.63 -5.46
C GLY A 185 13.71 -25.62 -5.05
N TYR A 186 13.43 -24.80 -4.02
CA TYR A 186 14.35 -23.78 -3.50
C TYR A 186 15.67 -24.39 -2.98
N ARG A 187 16.77 -23.71 -3.29
CA ARG A 187 18.11 -24.01 -2.78
C ARG A 187 18.63 -22.81 -1.99
N LEU A 188 19.42 -23.06 -0.93
CA LEU A 188 19.94 -22.05 -0.01
C LEU A 188 20.74 -20.91 -0.72
N HIS A 189 21.25 -21.16 -1.91
CA HIS A 189 22.03 -20.20 -2.71
C HIS A 189 21.17 -19.43 -3.75
N ASP A 190 19.88 -19.69 -3.83
CA ASP A 190 19.02 -18.94 -4.74
C ASP A 190 18.92 -17.47 -4.29
N LYS A 191 19.03 -16.55 -5.25
CA LYS A 191 19.07 -15.10 -4.99
C LYS A 191 17.81 -14.56 -4.28
N LYS A 192 16.68 -15.22 -4.44
CA LYS A 192 15.38 -14.82 -3.85
C LYS A 192 14.67 -16.05 -3.33
N ASP A 193 14.17 -15.95 -2.10
CA ASP A 193 13.31 -16.99 -1.54
C ASP A 193 11.95 -16.97 -2.27
N PRO A 194 11.50 -18.10 -2.84
CA PRO A 194 10.22 -18.17 -3.54
C PRO A 194 9.01 -17.91 -2.63
N ALA A 195 9.14 -18.14 -1.32
CA ALA A 195 8.10 -17.83 -0.34
C ALA A 195 7.73 -16.33 -0.33
N THR A 196 8.65 -15.43 -0.72
CA THR A 196 8.39 -13.99 -0.77
C THR A 196 7.16 -13.65 -1.62
N ARG A 197 7.00 -14.24 -2.80
CA ARG A 197 5.85 -13.99 -3.68
C ARG A 197 4.55 -14.54 -3.09
N THR A 198 4.62 -15.71 -2.48
CA THR A 198 3.46 -16.32 -1.82
C THR A 198 2.99 -15.48 -0.64
N PHE A 199 3.90 -15.03 0.23
CA PHE A 199 3.57 -14.16 1.36
C PHE A 199 2.99 -12.83 0.88
N GLN A 200 3.59 -12.21 -0.13
CA GLN A 200 3.05 -10.99 -0.75
C GLN A 200 1.62 -11.21 -1.28
N ALA A 201 1.38 -12.29 -2.01
CA ALA A 201 0.08 -12.57 -2.59
C ALA A 201 -1.02 -12.75 -1.53
N ILE A 202 -0.73 -13.55 -0.51
CA ILE A 202 -1.68 -13.81 0.59
C ILE A 202 -1.95 -12.52 1.39
N ARG A 203 -0.90 -11.75 1.69
CA ARG A 203 -1.02 -10.45 2.37
C ARG A 203 -1.93 -9.48 1.61
N ILE A 204 -1.70 -9.33 0.31
CA ILE A 204 -2.52 -8.48 -0.57
C ILE A 204 -3.98 -8.93 -0.54
N HIS A 205 -4.23 -10.24 -0.59
CA HIS A 205 -5.56 -10.82 -0.56
C HIS A 205 -6.26 -10.56 0.77
N VAL A 206 -5.66 -10.98 1.89
CA VAL A 206 -6.21 -10.85 3.24
C VAL A 206 -6.55 -9.40 3.59
N ASN A 207 -5.71 -8.46 3.18
CA ASN A 207 -5.88 -7.05 3.49
C ASN A 207 -6.57 -6.24 2.38
N ARG A 208 -6.95 -6.87 1.27
CA ARG A 208 -7.55 -6.22 0.09
C ARG A 208 -6.77 -4.99 -0.36
N GLU A 209 -5.43 -5.08 -0.34
CA GLU A 209 -4.54 -3.92 -0.48
C GLU A 209 -4.72 -3.17 -1.80
N LEU A 210 -4.96 -3.87 -2.91
CA LEU A 210 -5.15 -3.22 -4.21
C LEU A 210 -6.52 -2.56 -4.34
N ASP A 211 -7.58 -3.12 -3.73
CA ASP A 211 -8.89 -2.48 -3.68
C ASP A 211 -8.82 -1.20 -2.83
N GLU A 212 -8.21 -1.31 -1.65
CA GLU A 212 -7.97 -0.20 -0.74
C GLU A 212 -7.17 0.93 -1.42
N LEU A 213 -6.12 0.58 -2.18
CA LEU A 213 -5.34 1.55 -2.97
C LEU A 213 -6.21 2.22 -4.04
N ALA A 214 -7.02 1.48 -4.78
CA ALA A 214 -7.86 2.03 -5.82
C ALA A 214 -8.89 3.04 -5.27
N ASP A 215 -9.55 2.66 -4.18
CA ASP A 215 -10.54 3.49 -3.51
C ASP A 215 -9.88 4.71 -2.82
N GLY A 216 -8.69 4.51 -2.20
CA GLY A 216 -7.90 5.56 -1.59
C GLY A 216 -7.38 6.61 -2.56
N LEU A 217 -6.96 6.20 -3.76
CA LEU A 217 -6.60 7.13 -4.84
C LEU A 217 -7.78 8.02 -5.23
N ALA A 218 -8.98 7.45 -5.36
CA ALA A 218 -10.18 8.20 -5.67
C ALA A 218 -10.62 9.11 -4.50
N ALA A 219 -10.47 8.64 -3.26
CA ALA A 219 -10.74 9.45 -2.07
C ALA A 219 -9.76 10.64 -1.96
N ALA A 220 -8.47 10.43 -2.20
CA ALA A 220 -7.47 11.48 -2.23
C ALA A 220 -7.75 12.53 -3.33
N GLU A 221 -8.20 12.08 -4.52
CA GLU A 221 -8.61 13.00 -5.59
C GLU A 221 -9.75 13.93 -5.15
N ARG A 222 -10.74 13.41 -4.39
CA ARG A 222 -11.88 14.20 -3.88
C ARG A 222 -11.49 15.12 -2.72
N ALA A 223 -10.57 14.66 -1.87
CA ALA A 223 -10.14 15.37 -0.68
C ALA A 223 -9.23 16.57 -0.96
N LEU A 224 -8.49 16.55 -2.06
CA LEU A 224 -7.53 17.59 -2.38
C LEU A 224 -8.18 18.88 -2.88
N LYS A 225 -7.68 20.03 -2.41
CA LYS A 225 -7.94 21.36 -3.00
C LYS A 225 -7.33 21.46 -4.40
N PRO A 226 -7.83 22.35 -5.28
CA PRO A 226 -7.06 22.81 -6.44
C PRO A 226 -5.64 23.26 -6.01
N GLY A 227 -4.62 22.80 -6.73
CA GLY A 227 -3.21 23.03 -6.38
C GLY A 227 -2.66 22.08 -5.30
N GLY A 228 -3.51 21.28 -4.65
CA GLY A 228 -3.09 20.28 -3.66
C GLY A 228 -2.22 19.18 -4.28
N ARG A 229 -1.37 18.56 -3.49
CA ARG A 229 -0.36 17.61 -3.92
C ARG A 229 -0.69 16.21 -3.41
N LEU A 230 -0.59 15.20 -4.29
CA LEU A 230 -0.73 13.79 -3.96
C LEU A 230 0.61 13.10 -4.16
N ALA A 231 1.17 12.52 -3.09
CA ALA A 231 2.40 11.75 -3.09
C ALA A 231 2.13 10.31 -2.66
N ILE A 232 2.61 9.32 -3.43
CA ILE A 232 2.35 7.91 -3.18
C ILE A 232 3.65 7.14 -3.30
N VAL A 233 4.02 6.42 -2.24
CA VAL A 233 5.14 5.50 -2.21
C VAL A 233 4.60 4.08 -2.35
N THR A 234 5.16 3.31 -3.27
CA THR A 234 4.77 1.91 -3.56
C THR A 234 5.99 1.00 -3.45
N PHE A 235 5.81 -0.29 -3.12
CA PHE A 235 6.92 -1.23 -2.91
C PHE A 235 6.93 -2.42 -3.87
N HIS A 236 5.87 -2.63 -4.66
CA HIS A 236 5.86 -3.69 -5.67
C HIS A 236 5.19 -3.24 -6.99
N SER A 237 5.41 -4.05 -8.03
CA SER A 237 5.01 -3.76 -9.41
C SER A 237 3.52 -3.51 -9.60
N LEU A 238 2.65 -4.22 -8.87
CA LEU A 238 1.20 -4.09 -9.01
C LEU A 238 0.72 -2.72 -8.51
N GLU A 239 1.17 -2.30 -7.33
CA GLU A 239 0.87 -0.97 -6.78
C GLU A 239 1.37 0.14 -7.72
N ASP A 240 2.65 0.08 -8.11
CA ASP A 240 3.26 1.09 -8.98
C ASP A 240 2.54 1.21 -10.32
N ARG A 241 2.13 0.08 -10.91
CA ARG A 241 1.36 0.03 -12.16
C ARG A 241 0.00 0.70 -12.01
N MET A 242 -0.69 0.44 -10.87
CA MET A 242 -2.00 1.04 -10.56
C MET A 242 -1.89 2.55 -10.39
N VAL A 243 -0.96 3.04 -9.57
CA VAL A 243 -0.74 4.48 -9.35
C VAL A 243 -0.33 5.19 -10.64
N LYS A 244 0.56 4.58 -11.44
CA LYS A 244 0.97 5.10 -12.74
C LYS A 244 -0.23 5.23 -13.70
N ARG A 245 -1.09 4.19 -13.76
CA ARG A 245 -2.30 4.20 -14.58
C ARG A 245 -3.25 5.30 -14.12
N PHE A 246 -3.52 5.39 -12.82
CA PHE A 246 -4.37 6.42 -12.23
C PHE A 246 -3.92 7.84 -12.64
N PHE A 247 -2.66 8.20 -12.41
CA PHE A 247 -2.17 9.52 -12.78
C PHE A 247 -2.22 9.79 -14.28
N ARG A 248 -1.90 8.80 -15.12
CA ARG A 248 -2.01 8.96 -16.58
C ARG A 248 -3.44 9.20 -17.05
N GLU A 249 -4.39 8.44 -16.52
CA GLU A 249 -5.81 8.64 -16.81
C GLU A 249 -6.28 10.03 -16.39
N ARG A 250 -5.98 10.41 -15.14
CA ARG A 250 -6.41 11.69 -14.56
C ARG A 250 -5.70 12.91 -15.16
N ALA A 251 -4.54 12.71 -15.78
CA ALA A 251 -3.83 13.76 -16.52
C ALA A 251 -4.22 13.83 -18.01
N GLY A 252 -5.17 13.00 -18.47
CA GLY A 252 -5.55 12.95 -19.88
C GLY A 252 -4.47 12.38 -20.81
N GLN A 253 -3.54 11.57 -20.27
CA GLN A 253 -2.39 11.01 -21.00
C GLN A 253 -2.61 9.55 -21.45
N MET A 254 -3.86 9.10 -21.50
CA MET A 254 -4.14 7.76 -22.03
C MET A 254 -3.95 7.77 -23.56
N PRO A 255 -3.40 6.69 -24.14
CA PRO A 255 -3.37 6.53 -25.59
C PRO A 255 -4.78 6.66 -26.15
N GLY A 256 -4.97 7.50 -27.13
CA GLY A 256 -6.24 7.61 -27.85
C GLY A 256 -6.65 6.23 -28.35
N GLY A 257 -7.92 5.88 -28.22
CA GLY A 257 -8.49 4.66 -28.79
C GLY A 257 -8.18 4.54 -30.28
N SER A 258 -8.23 3.31 -30.79
CA SER A 258 -8.04 3.04 -32.23
C SER A 258 -8.90 4.00 -33.08
N ARG A 259 -8.34 4.54 -34.18
CA ARG A 259 -9.05 5.41 -35.15
C ARG A 259 -10.32 4.76 -35.72
N HIS A 260 -10.57 3.51 -35.42
CA HIS A 260 -11.72 2.74 -35.91
C HIS A 260 -12.81 2.50 -34.84
N LEU A 261 -12.65 3.05 -33.62
CA LEU A 261 -13.70 3.00 -32.60
C LEU A 261 -14.55 4.26 -32.69
N PRO A 262 -15.89 4.18 -32.48
CA PRO A 262 -16.77 5.36 -32.43
C PRO A 262 -16.23 6.38 -31.44
N GLU A 263 -16.46 7.66 -31.76
CA GLU A 263 -16.06 8.82 -30.97
C GLU A 263 -16.33 8.57 -29.46
N GLN A 264 -15.27 8.46 -28.66
CA GLN A 264 -15.40 8.27 -27.22
C GLN A 264 -16.09 9.50 -26.63
N ALA A 265 -17.01 9.26 -25.69
CA ALA A 265 -17.65 10.29 -24.90
C ALA A 265 -16.65 11.39 -24.50
N ALA A 266 -17.08 12.65 -24.59
CA ALA A 266 -16.24 13.83 -24.40
C ALA A 266 -15.17 13.64 -23.31
N ALA A 267 -13.91 13.79 -23.69
CA ALA A 267 -12.78 13.54 -22.81
C ALA A 267 -12.97 14.36 -21.52
N ARG A 268 -12.99 13.67 -20.38
CA ARG A 268 -13.11 14.35 -19.08
C ARG A 268 -11.93 15.29 -18.88
N ALA A 269 -12.20 16.49 -18.38
CA ALA A 269 -11.14 17.45 -18.07
C ALA A 269 -10.13 16.82 -17.08
N PRO A 270 -8.81 16.98 -17.31
CA PRO A 270 -7.79 16.43 -16.42
C PRO A 270 -7.97 16.93 -14.98
N SER A 271 -8.01 16.03 -14.04
CA SER A 271 -8.12 16.34 -12.61
C SER A 271 -6.77 16.43 -11.92
N PHE A 272 -5.73 15.91 -12.54
CA PHE A 272 -4.34 16.07 -12.12
C PHE A 272 -3.48 16.63 -13.24
N ALA A 273 -2.46 17.41 -12.85
CA ALA A 273 -1.42 17.95 -13.72
C ALA A 273 -0.06 17.76 -13.06
N ARG A 274 1.01 18.18 -13.75
CA ARG A 274 2.38 18.12 -13.25
C ARG A 274 2.73 16.74 -12.67
N VAL A 275 2.35 15.69 -13.40
CA VAL A 275 2.72 14.32 -13.03
C VAL A 275 4.24 14.20 -13.06
N GLY A 276 4.85 14.00 -11.88
CA GLY A 276 6.28 13.86 -11.72
C GLY A 276 6.82 12.58 -12.35
N LYS A 277 8.11 12.57 -12.67
CA LYS A 277 8.79 11.31 -12.98
C LYS A 277 8.81 10.44 -11.72
N ALA A 278 8.80 9.12 -11.90
CA ALA A 278 8.97 8.20 -10.78
C ALA A 278 10.34 8.43 -10.11
N VAL A 279 10.34 8.57 -8.78
CA VAL A 279 11.56 8.73 -7.98
C VAL A 279 11.82 7.43 -7.24
N ARG A 280 13.08 7.03 -7.15
CA ARG A 280 13.54 5.85 -6.43
C ARG A 280 14.63 6.23 -5.45
N ALA A 281 14.81 5.42 -4.41
CA ALA A 281 15.84 5.62 -3.42
C ALA A 281 17.25 5.66 -4.04
N GLY A 282 18.02 6.68 -3.66
CA GLY A 282 19.41 6.82 -4.03
C GLY A 282 20.33 5.92 -3.20
N GLU A 283 21.61 5.85 -3.58
CA GLU A 283 22.60 4.99 -2.91
C GLU A 283 22.76 5.31 -1.41
N VAL A 284 22.68 6.59 -1.04
CA VAL A 284 22.80 7.04 0.36
C VAL A 284 21.65 6.51 1.19
N GLU A 285 20.43 6.55 0.68
CA GLU A 285 19.26 6.01 1.38
C GLU A 285 19.34 4.48 1.45
N LEU A 286 19.68 3.82 0.35
CA LEU A 286 19.79 2.36 0.30
C LEU A 286 20.83 1.81 1.29
N ALA A 287 21.90 2.55 1.54
CA ALA A 287 22.90 2.18 2.54
C ALA A 287 22.35 2.24 3.97
N ARG A 288 21.43 3.18 4.26
CA ARG A 288 20.80 3.36 5.58
C ARG A 288 19.53 2.53 5.74
N ASN A 289 18.76 2.38 4.67
CA ASN A 289 17.47 1.69 4.65
C ASN A 289 17.35 0.75 3.45
N PRO A 290 17.83 -0.50 3.55
CA PRO A 290 17.72 -1.49 2.46
C PRO A 290 16.28 -1.78 2.01
N ARG A 291 15.28 -1.51 2.86
CA ARG A 291 13.84 -1.67 2.54
C ARG A 291 13.39 -0.69 1.45
N ALA A 292 14.07 0.44 1.29
CA ALA A 292 13.80 1.42 0.24
C ALA A 292 14.12 0.92 -1.18
N ARG A 293 14.82 -0.22 -1.34
CA ARG A 293 15.26 -0.73 -2.65
C ARG A 293 14.14 -0.93 -3.66
N SER A 294 12.97 -1.31 -3.21
CA SER A 294 11.79 -1.54 -4.07
C SER A 294 10.86 -0.34 -4.15
N ALA A 295 11.13 0.69 -3.35
CA ALA A 295 10.27 1.85 -3.26
C ALA A 295 10.27 2.68 -4.54
N THR A 296 9.08 3.19 -4.88
CA THR A 296 8.89 4.12 -6.00
C THR A 296 7.90 5.20 -5.55
N LEU A 297 8.35 6.46 -5.52
CA LEU A 297 7.48 7.61 -5.30
C LEU A 297 6.88 8.08 -6.63
N ARG A 298 5.57 8.29 -6.64
CA ARG A 298 4.83 9.00 -7.69
C ARG A 298 4.04 10.14 -7.09
N PHE A 299 3.99 11.26 -7.79
CA PHE A 299 3.28 12.44 -7.30
C PHE A 299 2.68 13.25 -8.45
N ALA A 300 1.64 14.02 -8.13
CA ALA A 300 0.99 14.93 -9.05
C ALA A 300 0.28 16.06 -8.30
N THR A 301 -0.06 17.14 -9.02
CA THR A 301 -0.78 18.28 -8.49
C THR A 301 -2.24 18.26 -8.96
N ARG A 302 -3.18 18.48 -8.06
CA ARG A 302 -4.61 18.59 -8.33
C ARG A 302 -4.91 19.83 -9.17
N THR A 303 -5.76 19.70 -10.21
CA THR A 303 -6.25 20.84 -11.00
C THR A 303 -7.52 21.43 -10.38
N GLU A 304 -8.08 22.45 -11.01
CA GLU A 304 -9.39 23.02 -10.65
C GLU A 304 -10.57 22.17 -11.12
N SER A 305 -10.33 21.24 -12.05
CA SER A 305 -11.37 20.37 -12.60
C SER A 305 -12.01 19.51 -11.49
N PRO A 306 -13.31 19.20 -11.57
CA PRO A 306 -13.94 18.29 -10.61
C PRO A 306 -13.21 16.93 -10.51
N ALA A 307 -13.25 16.31 -9.34
CA ALA A 307 -12.80 14.93 -9.20
C ALA A 307 -13.66 14.02 -10.10
N TRP A 308 -13.03 13.02 -10.70
CA TRP A 308 -13.79 12.11 -11.55
C TRP A 308 -14.70 11.26 -10.67
N SER A 309 -15.99 11.21 -11.04
CA SER A 309 -16.91 10.27 -10.41
C SER A 309 -16.41 8.85 -10.58
N ALA A 310 -16.52 8.03 -9.54
CA ALA A 310 -16.34 6.58 -9.67
C ALA A 310 -17.18 6.09 -10.85
N GLY A 311 -16.58 5.32 -11.77
CA GLY A 311 -17.32 4.75 -12.89
C GLY A 311 -18.52 3.95 -12.35
N LYS A 312 -19.69 4.11 -12.97
CA LYS A 312 -20.84 3.25 -12.67
C LYS A 312 -20.43 1.83 -12.98
N GLY A 313 -20.17 1.03 -11.97
CA GLY A 313 -19.86 -0.39 -12.16
C GLY A 313 -19.08 -1.07 -11.06
N ARG A 314 -18.53 -0.35 -10.09
CA ARG A 314 -17.81 -1.00 -9.00
C ARG A 314 -18.63 -0.93 -7.72
N ALA A 315 -19.25 -2.05 -7.37
CA ALA A 315 -19.76 -2.23 -6.01
C ALA A 315 -18.54 -2.27 -5.05
N PRO A 316 -18.63 -1.70 -3.84
CA PRO A 316 -17.61 -1.90 -2.84
C PRO A 316 -17.40 -3.40 -2.64
N GLY A 317 -16.20 -3.90 -2.95
CA GLY A 317 -15.90 -5.34 -2.85
C GLY A 317 -15.86 -6.15 -4.16
N GLY A 318 -15.97 -5.52 -5.32
CA GLY A 318 -15.83 -6.23 -6.61
C GLY A 318 -14.35 -6.51 -6.92
N GLU A 319 -13.99 -7.79 -7.08
CA GLU A 319 -12.64 -8.27 -7.35
C GLU A 319 -12.00 -7.60 -8.60
N LEU A 320 -10.79 -7.07 -8.43
CA LEU A 320 -9.93 -6.51 -9.50
C LEU A 320 -9.50 -7.52 -10.58
N SER A 321 -9.80 -8.80 -10.39
CA SER A 321 -9.32 -9.91 -11.23
C SER A 321 -9.70 -9.83 -12.71
N GLN A 322 -10.69 -9.01 -13.11
CA GLN A 322 -11.10 -8.91 -14.52
C GLN A 322 -10.50 -7.72 -15.29
N GLU A 323 -9.92 -6.72 -14.62
CA GLU A 323 -9.41 -5.52 -15.30
C GLU A 323 -7.88 -5.46 -15.49
N LEU A 324 -7.13 -6.30 -14.83
CA LEU A 324 -5.66 -6.30 -14.95
C LEU A 324 -5.15 -6.97 -16.22
N GLY A 325 -6.04 -7.35 -17.17
CA GLY A 325 -5.72 -7.81 -18.52
C GLY A 325 -4.29 -8.38 -18.67
N VAL A 326 -4.01 -9.54 -18.07
CA VAL A 326 -2.80 -10.34 -18.30
C VAL A 326 -3.24 -11.68 -18.83
#